data_91808f1b80c90ffffc38a8bee27a6f1f
#
_entry.id   91808f1b80c90ffffc38a8bee27a6f1f
#
_cell.length_a   1.000
_cell.length_b   1.000
_cell.length_c   1.000
_cell.angle_alpha   90.00
_cell.angle_beta   90.00
_cell.angle_gamma   90.00
#
_symmetry.space_group_name_H-M   'P 1'
#
loop_
_entity.id
_entity.type
_entity.pdbx_description
1 polymer ?
#
loop_
_entity_poly.entity_id
_entity_poly.type
_entity_poly.pdbx_seq_one_letter_code
_entity_poly.pdbx_strand_id
1 'polypeptide(L)'
;VQSALLRMQYAIENLNGPCVVPGMTGTGKSALIRYFAAEYPRLRPFVHIVFPALSADELTRMILAELLTDTDVAVPASREAVFREIRSALRRHTLQGRRPLLFFDDAHQLSDEALLQTVLPLLTLAESDPNIQLSVILAGQPILLPRIRRFGELSERVTAASPLHGFTAAETSEYVQQCLQLAGAERPLFSDDALTALHDVSGGIPRRINRIGDMALLVGFAEQRTIIAAEQIESLAGELLPNAA
;
A
#
# COMPACT_ATOMS: atom_id res chain seq x y z
N VAL A 1 -8.69 6.51 7.29
CA VAL A 1 -8.54 5.12 6.81
C VAL A 1 -9.86 4.62 6.20
N GLN A 2 -11.00 4.69 6.88
CA GLN A 2 -12.28 4.18 6.39
C GLN A 2 -12.70 4.76 5.03
N SER A 3 -12.52 6.07 4.80
CA SER A 3 -12.86 6.69 3.52
C SER A 3 -11.99 6.17 2.36
N ALA A 4 -10.73 5.80 2.63
CA ALA A 4 -9.86 5.20 1.62
C ALA A 4 -10.32 3.78 1.26
N LEU A 5 -10.69 2.97 2.26
CA LEU A 5 -11.24 1.63 2.04
C LEU A 5 -12.52 1.67 1.19
N LEU A 6 -13.47 2.56 1.52
CA LEU A 6 -14.72 2.71 0.77
C LEU A 6 -14.47 3.13 -0.70
N ARG A 7 -13.54 4.06 -0.94
CA ARG A 7 -13.18 4.46 -2.32
C ARG A 7 -12.51 3.33 -3.08
N MET A 8 -11.62 2.58 -2.44
CA MET A 8 -10.98 1.41 -3.04
C MET A 8 -12.03 0.34 -3.38
N GLN A 9 -12.94 0.04 -2.45
CA GLN A 9 -14.02 -0.90 -2.67
C GLN A 9 -14.88 -0.49 -3.86
N TYR A 10 -15.35 0.75 -3.88
CA TYR A 10 -16.15 1.28 -4.97
C TYR A 10 -15.42 1.19 -6.32
N ALA A 11 -14.14 1.58 -6.36
CA ALA A 11 -13.34 1.52 -7.57
C ALA A 11 -13.18 0.08 -8.09
N ILE A 12 -12.95 -0.87 -7.20
CA ILE A 12 -12.74 -2.27 -7.57
C ILE A 12 -14.05 -2.96 -7.98
N GLU A 13 -15.15 -2.68 -7.31
CA GLU A 13 -16.43 -3.32 -7.59
C GLU A 13 -17.12 -2.77 -8.85
N ASN A 14 -17.01 -1.47 -9.09
CA ASN A 14 -17.82 -0.78 -10.08
C ASN A 14 -17.03 -0.26 -11.30
N LEU A 15 -15.72 -0.21 -11.24
CA LEU A 15 -14.89 0.44 -12.25
C LEU A 15 -13.73 -0.48 -12.66
N ASN A 16 -13.34 -0.43 -13.93
CA ASN A 16 -12.30 -1.31 -14.48
C ASN A 16 -10.92 -0.65 -14.58
N GLY A 17 -10.69 0.47 -13.91
CA GLY A 17 -9.43 1.18 -13.96
C GLY A 17 -8.61 1.04 -12.67
N PRO A 18 -7.38 1.60 -12.65
CA PRO A 18 -6.51 1.52 -11.49
C PRO A 18 -6.97 2.45 -10.37
N CYS A 19 -6.82 1.98 -9.13
CA CYS A 19 -6.90 2.82 -7.94
C CYS A 19 -5.51 3.29 -7.55
N VAL A 20 -5.32 4.60 -7.36
CA VAL A 20 -4.05 5.18 -6.92
C VAL A 20 -4.14 5.52 -5.44
N VAL A 21 -3.16 5.04 -4.65
CA VAL A 21 -3.09 5.28 -3.20
C VAL A 21 -1.82 6.06 -2.88
N PRO A 22 -1.84 7.40 -3.06
CA PRO A 22 -0.69 8.23 -2.72
C PRO A 22 -0.64 8.46 -1.21
N GLY A 23 0.56 8.49 -0.64
CA GLY A 23 0.78 8.79 0.78
C GLY A 23 2.24 8.77 1.16
N MET A 24 2.60 9.49 2.21
CA MET A 24 3.97 9.53 2.72
C MET A 24 4.47 8.14 3.11
N THR A 25 5.79 7.96 3.12
CA THR A 25 6.40 6.72 3.58
C THR A 25 6.02 6.45 5.04
N GLY A 26 5.57 5.22 5.33
CA GLY A 26 5.20 4.83 6.69
C GLY A 26 3.75 5.08 7.08
N THR A 27 2.90 5.64 6.20
CA THR A 27 1.46 5.88 6.46
C THR A 27 0.59 4.62 6.46
N GLY A 28 1.16 3.44 6.23
CA GLY A 28 0.42 2.18 6.27
C GLY A 28 -0.21 1.74 4.96
N LYS A 29 0.19 2.30 3.80
CA LYS A 29 -0.35 1.95 2.46
C LYS A 29 -0.39 0.44 2.22
N SER A 30 0.76 -0.22 2.35
CA SER A 30 0.89 -1.66 2.10
C SER A 30 0.07 -2.51 3.09
N ALA A 31 -0.02 -2.07 4.36
CA ALA A 31 -0.83 -2.73 5.38
C ALA A 31 -2.33 -2.62 5.03
N LEU A 32 -2.78 -1.42 4.66
CA LEU A 32 -4.16 -1.16 4.24
C LEU A 32 -4.58 -2.03 3.07
N ILE A 33 -3.72 -2.13 2.03
CA ILE A 33 -4.05 -2.88 0.82
C ILE A 33 -4.04 -4.39 1.08
N ARG A 34 -3.12 -4.90 1.90
CA ARG A 34 -3.12 -6.31 2.32
C ARG A 34 -4.35 -6.65 3.14
N TYR A 35 -4.73 -5.78 4.08
CA TYR A 35 -5.98 -5.93 4.84
C TYR A 35 -7.18 -5.96 3.89
N PHE A 36 -7.27 -4.98 2.99
CA PHE A 36 -8.32 -4.93 1.99
C PHE A 36 -8.40 -6.22 1.15
N ALA A 37 -7.27 -6.70 0.63
CA ALA A 37 -7.23 -7.92 -0.16
C ALA A 37 -7.64 -9.18 0.64
N ALA A 38 -7.42 -9.19 1.96
CA ALA A 38 -7.85 -10.28 2.84
C ALA A 38 -9.36 -10.29 3.06
N GLU A 39 -9.99 -9.11 3.19
CA GLU A 39 -11.43 -8.96 3.37
C GLU A 39 -12.25 -9.32 2.12
N TYR A 40 -11.62 -9.33 0.92
CA TYR A 40 -12.29 -9.62 -0.34
C TYR A 40 -11.79 -10.93 -0.98
N PRO A 41 -12.37 -12.11 -0.64
CA PRO A 41 -11.89 -13.42 -1.12
C PRO A 41 -11.88 -13.59 -2.64
N ARG A 42 -12.67 -12.80 -3.36
CA ARG A 42 -12.70 -12.81 -4.84
C ARG A 42 -11.45 -12.18 -5.47
N LEU A 43 -10.74 -11.32 -4.73
CA LEU A 43 -9.52 -10.68 -5.21
C LEU A 43 -8.32 -11.65 -5.16
N ARG A 44 -8.37 -12.67 -6.03
CA ARG A 44 -7.34 -13.72 -6.12
C ARG A 44 -7.03 -14.01 -7.59
N PRO A 45 -5.74 -14.33 -7.92
CA PRO A 45 -4.60 -14.21 -7.03
C PRO A 45 -4.31 -12.75 -6.61
N PHE A 46 -3.72 -12.58 -5.44
CA PHE A 46 -3.19 -11.29 -4.96
C PHE A 46 -1.70 -11.21 -5.31
N VAL A 47 -1.37 -10.47 -6.34
CA VAL A 47 0.00 -10.29 -6.83
C VAL A 47 0.58 -9.01 -6.24
N HIS A 48 1.47 -9.16 -5.26
CA HIS A 48 2.12 -8.04 -4.58
C HIS A 48 3.50 -7.76 -5.17
N ILE A 49 3.60 -6.69 -5.93
CA ILE A 49 4.82 -6.27 -6.61
C ILE A 49 5.58 -5.30 -5.71
N VAL A 50 6.64 -5.81 -5.07
CA VAL A 50 7.47 -5.07 -4.10
C VAL A 50 8.76 -4.50 -4.72
N PHE A 51 9.08 -4.87 -5.96
CA PHE A 51 10.28 -4.42 -6.70
C PHE A 51 9.88 -3.73 -8.01
N PRO A 52 9.25 -2.56 -7.95
CA PRO A 52 8.76 -1.90 -9.15
C PRO A 52 9.88 -1.31 -10.04
N ALA A 53 11.12 -1.29 -9.56
CA ALA A 53 12.29 -0.78 -10.31
C ALA A 53 12.80 -1.75 -11.40
N LEU A 54 12.12 -2.87 -11.64
CA LEU A 54 12.42 -3.79 -12.74
C LEU A 54 12.14 -3.14 -14.10
N SER A 55 12.81 -3.62 -15.14
CA SER A 55 12.46 -3.28 -16.52
C SER A 55 11.03 -3.70 -16.86
N ALA A 56 10.43 -3.10 -17.89
CA ALA A 56 9.07 -3.43 -18.29
C ALA A 56 8.90 -4.92 -18.64
N ASP A 57 9.92 -5.54 -19.26
CA ASP A 57 9.89 -6.97 -19.60
C ASP A 57 10.00 -7.86 -18.37
N GLU A 58 10.93 -7.58 -17.46
CA GLU A 58 11.06 -8.34 -16.21
C GLU A 58 9.81 -8.25 -15.37
N LEU A 59 9.23 -7.04 -15.24
CA LEU A 59 8.00 -6.80 -14.51
C LEU A 59 6.82 -7.59 -15.11
N THR A 60 6.69 -7.58 -16.45
CA THR A 60 5.61 -8.32 -17.14
C THR A 60 5.77 -9.84 -16.95
N ARG A 61 7.00 -10.37 -16.98
CA ARG A 61 7.29 -11.79 -16.74
C ARG A 61 7.01 -12.19 -15.29
N MET A 62 7.38 -11.34 -14.33
CA MET A 62 7.09 -11.56 -12.92
C MET A 62 5.58 -11.62 -12.67
N ILE A 63 4.82 -10.69 -13.25
CA ILE A 63 3.36 -10.70 -13.16
C ILE A 63 2.78 -12.01 -13.73
N LEU A 64 3.26 -12.46 -14.89
CA LEU A 64 2.83 -13.73 -15.45
C LEU A 64 3.12 -14.90 -14.51
N ALA A 65 4.34 -14.99 -13.98
CA ALA A 65 4.73 -16.05 -13.06
C ALA A 65 3.81 -16.12 -11.83
N GLU A 66 3.47 -14.98 -11.24
CA GLU A 66 2.56 -14.88 -10.10
C GLU A 66 1.09 -15.24 -10.46
N LEU A 67 0.67 -14.98 -11.69
CA LEU A 67 -0.66 -15.39 -12.17
C LEU A 67 -0.76 -16.89 -12.47
N LEU A 68 0.37 -17.57 -12.66
CA LEU A 68 0.46 -18.99 -13.02
C LEU A 68 0.80 -19.90 -11.82
N THR A 69 0.58 -19.48 -10.60
CA THR A 69 1.03 -20.12 -9.34
C THR A 69 0.81 -21.63 -9.22
N ASP A 70 -0.07 -22.21 -10.03
CA ASP A 70 -0.42 -23.65 -9.97
C ASP A 70 0.05 -24.45 -11.19
N THR A 71 0.93 -23.88 -12.06
CA THR A 71 1.32 -24.56 -13.30
C THR A 71 2.82 -24.47 -13.56
N ASP A 72 3.47 -25.60 -13.86
CA ASP A 72 4.86 -25.70 -14.35
C ASP A 72 5.03 -25.14 -15.79
N VAL A 73 4.36 -24.03 -16.10
CA VAL A 73 4.45 -23.40 -17.42
C VAL A 73 5.70 -22.52 -17.47
N ALA A 74 6.61 -22.87 -18.35
CA ALA A 74 7.78 -22.02 -18.61
C ALA A 74 7.34 -20.66 -19.13
N VAL A 75 7.87 -19.58 -18.55
CA VAL A 75 7.59 -18.21 -19.00
C VAL A 75 8.14 -18.02 -20.41
N PRO A 76 7.31 -17.62 -21.40
CA PRO A 76 7.74 -17.49 -22.79
C PRO A 76 8.87 -16.48 -22.99
N ALA A 77 9.67 -16.66 -24.05
CA ALA A 77 10.80 -15.77 -24.35
C ALA A 77 10.34 -14.41 -24.93
N SER A 78 9.30 -14.41 -25.80
CA SER A 78 8.84 -13.17 -26.42
C SER A 78 7.79 -12.44 -25.58
N ARG A 79 7.85 -11.13 -25.59
CA ARG A 79 6.90 -10.26 -24.87
C ARG A 79 5.45 -10.48 -25.33
N GLU A 80 5.25 -10.64 -26.63
CA GLU A 80 3.90 -10.93 -27.19
C GLU A 80 3.33 -12.23 -26.60
N ALA A 81 4.17 -13.28 -26.53
CA ALA A 81 3.74 -14.55 -25.95
C ALA A 81 3.45 -14.41 -24.45
N VAL A 82 4.22 -13.60 -23.71
CA VAL A 82 3.96 -13.31 -22.29
C VAL A 82 2.59 -12.65 -22.11
N PHE A 83 2.25 -11.62 -22.90
CA PHE A 83 0.93 -10.97 -22.83
C PHE A 83 -0.21 -11.90 -23.24
N ARG A 84 0.01 -12.81 -24.19
CA ARG A 84 -0.96 -13.84 -24.56
C ARG A 84 -1.25 -14.80 -23.41
N GLU A 85 -0.21 -15.22 -22.70
CA GLU A 85 -0.36 -16.08 -21.52
C GLU A 85 -1.00 -15.32 -20.34
N ILE A 86 -0.65 -14.07 -20.10
CA ILE A 86 -1.34 -13.21 -19.11
C ILE A 86 -2.84 -13.16 -19.44
N ARG A 87 -3.21 -12.90 -20.69
CA ARG A 87 -4.61 -12.87 -21.12
C ARG A 87 -5.31 -14.20 -20.84
N SER A 88 -4.67 -15.31 -21.15
CA SER A 88 -5.18 -16.66 -20.90
C SER A 88 -5.36 -16.92 -19.39
N ALA A 89 -4.39 -16.55 -18.56
CA ALA A 89 -4.45 -16.69 -17.12
C ALA A 89 -5.58 -15.85 -16.49
N LEU A 90 -5.69 -14.57 -16.89
CA LEU A 90 -6.75 -13.68 -16.41
C LEU A 90 -8.15 -14.20 -16.75
N ARG A 91 -8.36 -14.70 -17.98
CA ARG A 91 -9.63 -15.35 -18.37
C ARG A 91 -9.95 -16.57 -17.53
N ARG A 92 -8.96 -17.44 -17.26
CA ARG A 92 -9.15 -18.62 -16.40
C ARG A 92 -9.59 -18.22 -14.99
N HIS A 93 -8.93 -17.22 -14.38
CA HIS A 93 -9.34 -16.72 -13.08
C HIS A 93 -10.75 -16.14 -13.08
N THR A 94 -11.10 -15.36 -14.10
CA THR A 94 -12.45 -14.80 -14.26
C THR A 94 -13.51 -15.88 -14.38
N LEU A 95 -13.26 -16.94 -15.16
CA LEU A 95 -14.17 -18.08 -15.27
C LEU A 95 -14.36 -18.84 -13.93
N GLN A 96 -13.38 -18.77 -13.05
CA GLN A 96 -13.45 -19.32 -11.69
C GLN A 96 -14.14 -18.38 -10.69
N GLY A 97 -14.70 -17.26 -11.15
CA GLY A 97 -15.31 -16.23 -10.30
C GLY A 97 -14.29 -15.43 -9.48
N ARG A 98 -13.02 -15.49 -9.86
CA ARG A 98 -11.92 -14.74 -9.22
C ARG A 98 -11.61 -13.48 -10.03
N ARG A 99 -11.14 -12.46 -9.33
CA ARG A 99 -10.67 -11.20 -9.91
C ARG A 99 -9.23 -10.96 -9.45
N PRO A 100 -8.22 -11.24 -10.27
CA PRO A 100 -6.83 -10.96 -9.93
C PRO A 100 -6.64 -9.52 -9.49
N LEU A 101 -5.87 -9.32 -8.42
CA LEU A 101 -5.49 -8.01 -7.91
C LEU A 101 -3.98 -7.83 -8.04
N LEU A 102 -3.57 -6.91 -8.92
CA LEU A 102 -2.18 -6.49 -9.03
C LEU A 102 -1.96 -5.28 -8.13
N PHE A 103 -1.10 -5.44 -7.15
CA PHE A 103 -0.73 -4.38 -6.24
C PHE A 103 0.73 -3.98 -6.46
N PHE A 104 0.94 -2.80 -7.02
CA PHE A 104 2.26 -2.20 -7.18
C PHE A 104 2.56 -1.35 -5.95
N ASP A 105 3.41 -1.87 -5.07
CA ASP A 105 3.92 -1.12 -3.92
C ASP A 105 5.06 -0.22 -4.37
N ASP A 106 5.21 0.93 -3.74
CA ASP A 106 6.17 1.96 -4.13
C ASP A 106 6.15 2.29 -5.65
N ALA A 107 4.97 2.28 -6.26
CA ALA A 107 4.76 2.53 -7.70
C ALA A 107 5.35 3.86 -8.22
N HIS A 108 5.71 4.78 -7.33
CA HIS A 108 6.46 5.98 -7.68
C HIS A 108 7.89 5.70 -8.19
N GLN A 109 8.40 4.48 -7.97
CA GLN A 109 9.70 4.00 -8.48
C GLN A 109 9.59 3.31 -9.84
N LEU A 110 8.39 2.97 -10.32
CA LEU A 110 8.21 2.45 -11.68
C LEU A 110 8.83 3.39 -12.70
N SER A 111 9.54 2.88 -13.68
CA SER A 111 9.99 3.70 -14.82
C SER A 111 8.79 4.17 -15.65
N ASP A 112 8.95 5.24 -16.42
CA ASP A 112 7.93 5.68 -17.37
C ASP A 112 7.64 4.60 -18.40
N GLU A 113 8.67 3.85 -18.79
CA GLU A 113 8.55 2.70 -19.66
C GLU A 113 7.69 1.58 -19.04
N ALA A 114 7.89 1.23 -17.77
CA ALA A 114 7.08 0.23 -17.07
C ALA A 114 5.61 0.65 -16.96
N LEU A 115 5.33 1.93 -16.72
CA LEU A 115 3.96 2.46 -16.71
C LEU A 115 3.29 2.31 -18.08
N LEU A 116 3.98 2.68 -19.16
CA LEU A 116 3.43 2.69 -20.52
C LEU A 116 3.47 1.32 -21.19
N GLN A 117 4.42 0.46 -20.86
CA GLN A 117 4.60 -0.82 -21.53
C GLN A 117 4.14 -2.03 -20.71
N THR A 118 3.87 -1.88 -19.43
CA THR A 118 3.34 -2.97 -18.59
C THR A 118 1.98 -2.61 -18.03
N VAL A 119 1.87 -1.53 -17.25
CA VAL A 119 0.62 -1.20 -16.57
C VAL A 119 -0.47 -0.84 -17.57
N LEU A 120 -0.21 0.07 -18.50
CA LEU A 120 -1.19 0.52 -19.49
C LEU A 120 -1.70 -0.62 -20.40
N PRO A 121 -0.86 -1.49 -20.96
CA PRO A 121 -1.34 -2.65 -21.74
C PRO A 121 -2.18 -3.64 -20.93
N LEU A 122 -1.89 -3.85 -19.65
CA LEU A 122 -2.71 -4.70 -18.79
C LEU A 122 -4.10 -4.11 -18.56
N LEU A 123 -4.21 -2.80 -18.38
CA LEU A 123 -5.50 -2.10 -18.29
C LEU A 123 -6.25 -2.18 -19.60
N THR A 124 -5.60 -1.90 -20.72
CA THR A 124 -6.19 -2.00 -22.06
C THR A 124 -6.68 -3.43 -22.36
N LEU A 125 -5.95 -4.44 -21.93
CA LEU A 125 -6.33 -5.84 -22.06
C LEU A 125 -7.63 -6.14 -21.29
N ALA A 126 -7.76 -5.65 -20.06
CA ALA A 126 -8.94 -5.83 -19.23
C ALA A 126 -10.16 -5.07 -19.79
N GLU A 127 -9.97 -3.88 -20.36
CA GLU A 127 -11.03 -3.09 -20.99
C GLU A 127 -11.52 -3.70 -22.31
N SER A 128 -10.61 -4.27 -23.11
CA SER A 128 -10.92 -4.80 -24.44
C SER A 128 -11.59 -6.18 -24.42
N ASP A 129 -11.59 -6.87 -23.28
CA ASP A 129 -12.10 -8.23 -23.16
C ASP A 129 -13.07 -8.36 -21.98
N PRO A 130 -14.38 -8.44 -22.23
CA PRO A 130 -15.39 -8.52 -21.17
C PRO A 130 -15.29 -9.81 -20.31
N ASN A 131 -14.53 -10.81 -20.79
CA ASN A 131 -14.26 -12.04 -20.03
C ASN A 131 -13.03 -11.93 -19.12
N ILE A 132 -12.45 -10.74 -18.97
CA ILE A 132 -11.33 -10.48 -18.09
C ILE A 132 -11.77 -9.51 -17.00
N GLN A 133 -11.64 -9.95 -15.76
CA GLN A 133 -11.71 -9.09 -14.59
C GLN A 133 -10.31 -8.91 -14.02
N LEU A 134 -9.89 -7.67 -13.86
CA LEU A 134 -8.60 -7.31 -13.29
C LEU A 134 -8.78 -6.10 -12.39
N SER A 135 -8.13 -6.12 -11.24
CA SER A 135 -7.99 -4.95 -10.38
C SER A 135 -6.54 -4.54 -10.28
N VAL A 136 -6.27 -3.24 -10.35
CA VAL A 136 -4.92 -2.70 -10.24
C VAL A 136 -4.90 -1.62 -9.17
N ILE A 137 -3.95 -1.72 -8.23
CA ILE A 137 -3.69 -0.69 -7.23
C ILE A 137 -2.25 -0.22 -7.38
N LEU A 138 -2.07 1.08 -7.50
CA LEU A 138 -0.77 1.74 -7.54
C LEU A 138 -0.60 2.54 -6.25
N ALA A 139 0.20 2.04 -5.30
CA ALA A 139 0.51 2.76 -4.08
C ALA A 139 1.91 3.37 -4.15
N GLY A 140 2.08 4.57 -3.64
CA GLY A 140 3.38 5.23 -3.69
C GLY A 140 3.41 6.56 -2.93
N GLN A 141 4.50 7.27 -3.05
CA GLN A 141 4.63 8.61 -2.49
C GLN A 141 3.70 9.60 -3.23
N PRO A 142 3.42 10.79 -2.67
CA PRO A 142 2.52 11.77 -3.26
C PRO A 142 2.87 12.18 -4.70
N ILE A 143 4.16 12.10 -5.08
CA ILE A 143 4.65 12.38 -6.44
C ILE A 143 4.06 11.43 -7.50
N LEU A 144 3.55 10.26 -7.10
CA LEU A 144 3.00 9.27 -8.02
C LEU A 144 1.83 9.83 -8.84
N LEU A 145 0.91 10.54 -8.20
CA LEU A 145 -0.30 11.04 -8.87
C LEU A 145 0.01 12.14 -9.91
N PRO A 146 0.80 13.18 -9.61
CA PRO A 146 1.27 14.13 -10.62
C PRO A 146 2.03 13.46 -11.77
N ARG A 147 2.80 12.40 -11.48
CA ARG A 147 3.53 11.67 -12.50
C ARG A 147 2.60 10.90 -13.45
N ILE A 148 1.60 10.20 -12.93
CA ILE A 148 0.58 9.52 -13.75
C ILE A 148 -0.16 10.51 -14.64
N ARG A 149 -0.48 11.71 -14.12
CA ARG A 149 -1.16 12.78 -14.88
C ARG A 149 -0.39 13.27 -16.11
N ARG A 150 0.91 13.05 -16.19
CA ARG A 150 1.73 13.36 -17.39
C ARG A 150 1.42 12.45 -18.56
N PHE A 151 0.85 11.28 -18.31
CA PHE A 151 0.46 10.30 -19.32
C PHE A 151 -1.05 10.33 -19.46
N GLY A 152 -1.56 11.14 -20.42
CA GLY A 152 -3.01 11.38 -20.60
C GLY A 152 -3.81 10.08 -20.64
N GLU A 153 -3.36 9.11 -21.44
CA GLU A 153 -4.04 7.82 -21.61
C GLU A 153 -4.13 6.99 -20.31
N LEU A 154 -3.08 7.00 -19.49
CA LEU A 154 -3.10 6.33 -18.17
C LEU A 154 -3.92 7.14 -17.17
N SER A 155 -3.81 8.48 -17.21
CA SER A 155 -4.53 9.38 -16.31
C SER A 155 -6.05 9.27 -16.46
N GLU A 156 -6.54 9.15 -17.67
CA GLU A 156 -7.98 9.01 -17.97
C GLU A 156 -8.55 7.68 -17.45
N ARG A 157 -7.71 6.65 -17.31
CA ARG A 157 -8.10 5.35 -16.76
C ARG A 157 -8.11 5.29 -15.23
N VAL A 158 -7.52 6.26 -14.53
CA VAL A 158 -7.53 6.28 -13.06
C VAL A 158 -8.96 6.46 -12.56
N THR A 159 -9.49 5.42 -11.93
CA THR A 159 -10.88 5.40 -11.46
C THR A 159 -11.06 6.03 -10.08
N ALA A 160 -10.04 5.93 -9.24
CA ALA A 160 -10.05 6.53 -7.91
C ALA A 160 -8.63 6.93 -7.47
N ALA A 161 -8.56 8.04 -6.76
CA ALA A 161 -7.40 8.42 -5.97
C ALA A 161 -7.80 8.44 -4.50
N SER A 162 -7.15 7.61 -3.69
CA SER A 162 -7.41 7.44 -2.26
C SER A 162 -6.18 7.85 -1.45
N PRO A 163 -5.94 9.16 -1.26
CA PRO A 163 -4.77 9.62 -0.52
C PRO A 163 -4.81 9.12 0.93
N LEU A 164 -3.67 8.63 1.40
CA LEU A 164 -3.50 8.19 2.78
C LEU A 164 -2.62 9.19 3.51
N HIS A 165 -3.20 9.85 4.50
CA HIS A 165 -2.54 10.84 5.34
C HIS A 165 -2.07 10.23 6.66
N GLY A 166 -1.24 10.93 7.40
CA GLY A 166 -0.98 10.65 8.81
C GLY A 166 -2.26 10.72 9.63
N PHE A 167 -2.26 10.11 10.79
CA PHE A 167 -3.34 10.18 11.76
C PHE A 167 -3.49 11.61 12.30
N THR A 168 -4.68 11.98 12.68
CA THR A 168 -4.93 13.14 13.54
C THR A 168 -4.44 12.87 14.96
N ALA A 169 -4.37 13.88 15.82
CA ALA A 169 -3.99 13.68 17.22
C ALA A 169 -4.91 12.67 17.93
N ALA A 170 -6.21 12.75 17.71
CA ALA A 170 -7.17 11.80 18.27
C ALA A 170 -6.95 10.37 17.74
N GLU A 171 -6.76 10.20 16.42
CA GLU A 171 -6.46 8.88 15.81
C GLU A 171 -5.09 8.33 16.28
N THR A 172 -4.11 9.21 16.54
CA THR A 172 -2.80 8.80 17.10
C THR A 172 -2.96 8.23 18.49
N SER A 173 -3.72 8.92 19.37
CA SER A 173 -4.01 8.46 20.73
C SER A 173 -4.75 7.12 20.71
N GLU A 174 -5.81 7.01 19.92
CA GLU A 174 -6.59 5.77 19.77
C GLU A 174 -5.71 4.62 19.26
N TYR A 175 -4.88 4.87 18.25
CA TYR A 175 -3.98 3.88 17.67
C TYR A 175 -2.99 3.35 18.72
N VAL A 176 -2.34 4.23 19.49
CA VAL A 176 -1.38 3.82 20.53
C VAL A 176 -2.09 3.02 21.61
N GLN A 177 -3.25 3.47 22.08
CA GLN A 177 -4.04 2.76 23.08
C GLN A 177 -4.44 1.37 22.61
N GLN A 178 -4.90 1.22 21.37
CA GLN A 178 -5.24 -0.08 20.79
C GLN A 178 -4.03 -1.00 20.70
N CYS A 179 -2.87 -0.48 20.26
CA CYS A 179 -1.63 -1.27 20.22
C CYS A 179 -1.23 -1.78 21.59
N LEU A 180 -1.31 -0.94 22.62
CA LEU A 180 -0.99 -1.30 24.01
C LEU A 180 -1.97 -2.35 24.56
N GLN A 181 -3.27 -2.18 24.33
CA GLN A 181 -4.28 -3.16 24.73
C GLN A 181 -4.07 -4.52 24.08
N LEU A 182 -3.76 -4.55 22.79
CA LEU A 182 -3.44 -5.79 22.06
C LEU A 182 -2.16 -6.45 22.59
N ALA A 183 -1.22 -5.66 23.09
CA ALA A 183 -0.01 -6.15 23.75
C ALA A 183 -0.23 -6.59 25.23
N GLY A 184 -1.46 -6.45 25.76
CA GLY A 184 -1.81 -6.88 27.11
C GLY A 184 -1.62 -5.79 28.19
N ALA A 185 -1.52 -4.52 27.82
CA ALA A 185 -1.44 -3.46 28.80
C ALA A 185 -2.80 -3.27 29.51
N GLU A 186 -2.80 -3.38 30.84
CA GLU A 186 -3.99 -3.23 31.69
C GLU A 186 -4.25 -1.78 32.12
N ARG A 187 -3.28 -0.89 31.87
CA ARG A 187 -3.34 0.54 32.28
C ARG A 187 -2.72 1.42 31.20
N PRO A 188 -3.04 2.72 31.19
CA PRO A 188 -2.33 3.67 30.33
C PRO A 188 -0.83 3.72 30.67
N LEU A 189 0.01 3.65 29.64
CA LEU A 189 1.46 3.74 29.76
C LEU A 189 2.03 5.09 29.29
N PHE A 190 1.22 5.89 28.58
CA PHE A 190 1.54 7.25 28.15
C PHE A 190 0.57 8.24 28.79
N SER A 191 1.06 9.41 29.19
CA SER A 191 0.21 10.53 29.58
C SER A 191 -0.46 11.14 28.32
N ASP A 192 -1.53 11.91 28.50
CA ASP A 192 -2.22 12.60 27.40
C ASP A 192 -1.27 13.60 26.70
N ASP A 193 -0.42 14.29 27.48
CA ASP A 193 0.60 15.19 26.93
C ASP A 193 1.66 14.42 26.13
N ALA A 194 2.05 13.21 26.55
CA ALA A 194 2.96 12.35 25.82
C ALA A 194 2.37 11.87 24.50
N LEU A 195 1.07 11.55 24.46
CA LEU A 195 0.38 11.17 23.23
C LEU A 195 0.28 12.36 22.25
N THR A 196 0.08 13.55 22.77
CA THR A 196 0.09 14.80 21.98
C THR A 196 1.49 15.06 21.42
N ALA A 197 2.52 15.01 22.25
CA ALA A 197 3.92 15.16 21.81
C ALA A 197 4.30 14.09 20.78
N LEU A 198 3.87 12.84 20.97
CA LEU A 198 4.12 11.73 20.04
C LEU A 198 3.45 12.00 18.67
N HIS A 199 2.23 12.56 18.65
CA HIS A 199 1.59 12.99 17.41
C HIS A 199 2.41 14.08 16.72
N ASP A 200 2.79 15.12 17.43
CA ASP A 200 3.49 16.28 16.88
C ASP A 200 4.84 15.91 16.26
N VAL A 201 5.66 15.12 16.97
CA VAL A 201 6.98 14.70 16.47
C VAL A 201 6.91 13.66 15.36
N SER A 202 5.88 12.81 15.36
CA SER A 202 5.69 11.78 14.32
C SER A 202 4.99 12.31 13.08
N GLY A 203 4.28 13.45 13.18
CA GLY A 203 3.36 13.95 12.16
C GLY A 203 2.20 12.99 11.90
N GLY A 204 1.80 12.20 12.90
CA GLY A 204 0.77 11.17 12.80
C GLY A 204 1.14 9.98 11.90
N ILE A 205 2.41 9.82 11.52
CA ILE A 205 2.86 8.72 10.64
C ILE A 205 3.05 7.44 11.45
N PRO A 206 2.26 6.36 11.22
CA PRO A 206 2.27 5.14 12.04
C PRO A 206 3.66 4.53 12.27
N ARG A 207 4.50 4.47 11.24
CA ARG A 207 5.87 3.95 11.37
C ARG A 207 6.72 4.77 12.34
N ARG A 208 6.55 6.10 12.35
CA ARG A 208 7.26 6.98 13.28
C ARG A 208 6.69 6.87 14.68
N ILE A 209 5.34 6.80 14.81
CA ILE A 209 4.65 6.57 16.09
C ILE A 209 5.18 5.31 16.73
N ASN A 210 5.20 4.18 16.02
CA ASN A 210 5.71 2.91 16.55
C ASN A 210 7.17 3.03 16.97
N ARG A 211 8.04 3.58 16.11
CA ARG A 211 9.48 3.68 16.38
C ARG A 211 9.77 4.51 17.63
N ILE A 212 9.10 5.65 17.80
CA ILE A 212 9.30 6.52 18.96
C ILE A 212 8.63 5.90 20.20
N GLY A 213 7.41 5.38 20.05
CA GLY A 213 6.66 4.74 21.12
C GLY A 213 7.38 3.52 21.70
N ASP A 214 7.89 2.62 20.85
CA ASP A 214 8.65 1.43 21.26
C ASP A 214 9.91 1.83 22.05
N MET A 215 10.64 2.86 21.57
CA MET A 215 11.84 3.35 22.26
C MET A 215 11.47 4.01 23.60
N ALA A 216 10.39 4.78 23.65
CA ALA A 216 9.92 5.41 24.90
C ALA A 216 9.53 4.37 25.95
N LEU A 217 8.86 3.29 25.52
CA LEU A 217 8.54 2.17 26.41
C LEU A 217 9.79 1.46 26.93
N LEU A 218 10.78 1.24 26.05
CA LEU A 218 12.05 0.61 26.43
C LEU A 218 12.83 1.45 27.46
N VAL A 219 12.98 2.75 27.20
CA VAL A 219 13.66 3.69 28.12
C VAL A 219 12.89 3.83 29.42
N GLY A 220 11.56 3.99 29.35
CA GLY A 220 10.69 4.07 30.51
C GLY A 220 10.79 2.82 31.42
N PHE A 221 10.88 1.63 30.79
CA PHE A 221 11.11 0.39 31.56
C PHE A 221 12.47 0.37 32.24
N ALA A 222 13.54 0.78 31.55
CA ALA A 222 14.89 0.85 32.14
C ALA A 222 14.96 1.85 33.29
N GLU A 223 14.22 2.97 33.19
CA GLU A 223 14.12 3.99 34.25
C GLU A 223 13.07 3.67 35.32
N GLN A 224 12.43 2.50 35.26
CA GLN A 224 11.36 2.08 36.19
C GLN A 224 10.19 3.08 36.28
N ARG A 225 9.86 3.73 35.15
CA ARG A 225 8.74 4.64 35.06
C ARG A 225 7.42 3.89 34.97
N THR A 226 6.42 4.40 35.63
CA THR A 226 5.06 3.85 35.56
C THR A 226 4.22 4.44 34.40
N ILE A 227 4.60 5.62 33.92
CA ILE A 227 3.98 6.36 32.84
C ILE A 227 5.04 7.16 32.08
N ILE A 228 4.89 7.23 30.77
CA ILE A 228 5.75 8.01 29.87
C ILE A 228 5.19 9.43 29.80
N ALA A 229 6.05 10.43 29.99
CA ALA A 229 5.74 11.86 29.91
C ALA A 229 6.17 12.49 28.57
N ALA A 230 5.71 13.71 28.29
CA ALA A 230 6.00 14.40 27.04
C ALA A 230 7.52 14.65 26.82
N GLU A 231 8.24 15.01 27.88
CA GLU A 231 9.68 15.32 27.79
C GLU A 231 10.50 14.12 27.29
N GLN A 232 10.06 12.89 27.62
CA GLN A 232 10.73 11.68 27.15
C GLN A 232 10.53 11.47 25.65
N ILE A 233 9.34 11.77 25.14
CA ILE A 233 9.02 11.69 23.71
C ILE A 233 9.83 12.72 22.93
N GLU A 234 9.90 13.97 23.42
CA GLU A 234 10.63 15.07 22.77
C GLU A 234 12.14 14.79 22.71
N SER A 235 12.71 14.29 23.81
CA SER A 235 14.13 13.90 23.86
C SER A 235 14.45 12.82 22.83
N LEU A 236 13.66 11.74 22.79
CA LEU A 236 13.86 10.63 21.86
C LEU A 236 13.65 11.03 20.41
N ALA A 237 12.72 11.95 20.14
CA ALA A 237 12.50 12.45 18.78
C ALA A 237 13.74 13.16 18.24
N GLY A 238 14.42 13.96 19.06
CA GLY A 238 15.68 14.62 18.69
C GLY A 238 16.79 13.65 18.29
N GLU A 239 16.82 12.47 18.91
CA GLU A 239 17.82 11.43 18.61
C GLU A 239 17.46 10.55 17.40
N LEU A 240 16.18 10.22 17.25
CA LEU A 240 15.70 9.22 16.29
C LEU A 240 15.29 9.80 14.93
N LEU A 241 14.84 11.03 14.91
CA LEU A 241 14.44 11.71 13.69
C LEU A 241 15.58 12.66 13.29
N PRO A 242 16.33 12.38 12.19
CA PRO A 242 17.28 13.37 11.69
C PRO A 242 16.50 14.64 11.37
N ASN A 243 17.01 15.79 11.82
CA ASN A 243 16.43 17.10 11.57
C ASN A 243 16.04 17.19 10.08
N ALA A 244 14.75 17.35 9.80
CA ALA A 244 14.27 17.74 8.50
C ALA A 244 14.70 19.21 8.31
N ALA A 245 15.89 19.39 7.73
CA ALA A 245 16.35 20.68 7.24
C ALA A 245 15.71 20.95 5.87
#